data_74d236aa89534d26fec55215dbd98589
#
_entry.id   74d236aa89534d26fec55215dbd98589
#
_cell.length_a   1.000
_cell.length_b   1.000
_cell.length_c   1.000
_cell.angle_alpha   90.00
_cell.angle_beta   90.00
_cell.angle_gamma   90.00
#
_symmetry.space_group_name_H-M   'P 1'
#
loop_
_entity.id
_entity.type
_entity.pdbx_description
1 polymer ?
#
loop_
_entity_poly.entity_id
_entity_poly.type
_entity_poly.pdbx_seq_one_letter_code
_entity_poly.pdbx_strand_id
1 'polypeptide(L)'
;MQKENQNNLYQEIKGYIPSAVLSRKNKARTWIYGYNEKYDFVNISKNGQVGLIININGLAIGLPVKPKNIFKRSDKKSNQYWERHQCPVELSKINSIFQWNKMSSVFKSKWIDYIETEFDKRDEGYWYYNNGKVTYITGSHYMYLQWTNIDVGYPDFREANRIFFIYWEACKADKRCFGMSYLKIRRSGFSFMGASECVNKGTLAKDSRVGILSKTGADAKKLFTDKVVPIANRLPFFFKPIQDGMDKPKTELAFRVPASKITKKNMHEVMNEELDGLDTTIDWKNTDDNSYDGEKLLLLVHDESG
;
A
#
# COMPACT_ATOMS: atom_id res chain seq x y z
N MET A 1 1.01 -8.89 -41.14
CA MET A 1 0.45 -9.80 -40.10
C MET A 1 0.78 -9.37 -38.66
N GLN A 2 2.02 -9.17 -38.24
CA GLN A 2 2.31 -8.77 -36.82
C GLN A 2 1.76 -7.37 -36.44
N LYS A 3 1.82 -6.37 -37.32
CA LYS A 3 1.29 -5.00 -37.06
C LYS A 3 -0.23 -4.94 -37.05
N GLU A 4 -0.91 -5.72 -37.85
CA GLU A 4 -2.38 -5.79 -37.85
C GLU A 4 -2.93 -6.47 -36.62
N ASN A 5 -2.30 -7.58 -36.19
CA ASN A 5 -2.68 -8.21 -34.92
C ASN A 5 -2.46 -7.32 -33.71
N GLN A 6 -1.40 -6.49 -33.71
CA GLN A 6 -1.16 -5.52 -32.64
C GLN A 6 -2.23 -4.42 -32.58
N ASN A 7 -2.68 -3.93 -33.73
CA ASN A 7 -3.74 -2.90 -33.80
C ASN A 7 -5.11 -3.45 -33.35
N ASN A 8 -5.45 -4.68 -33.71
CA ASN A 8 -6.70 -5.33 -33.30
C ASN A 8 -6.69 -5.59 -31.80
N LEU A 9 -5.60 -6.13 -31.26
CA LEU A 9 -5.45 -6.34 -29.82
C LEU A 9 -5.53 -5.02 -29.03
N TYR A 10 -4.96 -3.94 -29.58
CA TYR A 10 -5.04 -2.61 -28.99
C TYR A 10 -6.49 -2.09 -28.90
N GLN A 11 -7.30 -2.27 -29.94
CA GLN A 11 -8.70 -1.85 -29.93
C GLN A 11 -9.55 -2.69 -28.98
N GLU A 12 -9.30 -3.98 -28.94
CA GLU A 12 -9.98 -4.93 -28.05
C GLU A 12 -9.69 -4.64 -26.58
N ILE A 13 -8.43 -4.38 -26.26
CA ILE A 13 -7.98 -4.08 -24.90
C ILE A 13 -8.42 -2.70 -24.42
N LYS A 14 -8.47 -1.71 -25.30
CA LYS A 14 -8.89 -0.34 -24.96
C LYS A 14 -10.29 -0.28 -24.33
N GLY A 15 -11.18 -1.20 -24.71
CA GLY A 15 -12.51 -1.32 -24.11
C GLY A 15 -12.51 -1.89 -22.68
N TYR A 16 -11.44 -2.57 -22.27
CA TYR A 16 -11.34 -3.24 -20.98
C TYR A 16 -10.61 -2.44 -19.91
N ILE A 17 -9.93 -1.35 -20.29
CA ILE A 17 -9.15 -0.59 -19.30
C ILE A 17 -10.09 0.30 -18.51
N PRO A 18 -10.10 0.17 -17.18
CA PRO A 18 -10.90 1.02 -16.33
C PRO A 18 -10.57 2.50 -16.58
N SER A 19 -11.59 3.32 -16.77
CA SER A 19 -11.43 4.77 -16.96
C SER A 19 -10.66 5.44 -15.81
N ALA A 20 -10.74 4.89 -14.60
CA ALA A 20 -9.97 5.34 -13.45
C ALA A 20 -8.45 5.13 -13.62
N VAL A 21 -8.03 4.09 -14.34
CA VAL A 21 -6.63 3.84 -14.67
C VAL A 21 -6.16 4.80 -15.77
N LEU A 22 -7.04 5.13 -16.70
CA LEU A 22 -6.76 6.08 -17.79
C LEU A 22 -6.83 7.54 -17.32
N SER A 23 -7.63 7.86 -16.29
CA SER A 23 -7.93 9.23 -15.87
C SER A 23 -6.96 9.82 -14.84
N ARG A 24 -6.02 9.05 -14.31
CA ARG A 24 -4.96 9.60 -13.44
C ARG A 24 -3.96 10.43 -14.27
N LYS A 25 -4.46 11.57 -14.73
CA LYS A 25 -3.80 12.46 -15.71
C LYS A 25 -2.56 13.17 -15.20
N ASN A 26 -2.26 13.19 -13.92
CA ASN A 26 -1.28 14.14 -13.37
C ASN A 26 0.10 13.55 -13.07
N LYS A 27 0.29 12.26 -13.25
CA LYS A 27 1.63 11.67 -13.18
C LYS A 27 1.80 10.78 -14.39
N ALA A 28 2.86 11.00 -15.16
CA ALA A 28 3.14 10.32 -16.42
C ALA A 28 3.27 8.80 -16.19
N ARG A 29 2.14 8.10 -16.20
CA ARG A 29 2.10 6.65 -16.18
C ARG A 29 2.24 6.16 -17.61
N THR A 30 3.18 5.31 -17.82
CA THR A 30 3.50 4.73 -19.11
C THR A 30 2.86 3.35 -19.21
N TRP A 31 2.24 3.02 -20.32
CA TRP A 31 1.68 1.70 -20.60
C TRP A 31 2.64 0.90 -21.47
N ILE A 32 3.10 -0.28 -21.06
CA ILE A 32 4.04 -1.12 -21.82
C ILE A 32 3.28 -2.23 -22.51
N TYR A 33 3.51 -2.35 -23.80
CA TYR A 33 3.13 -3.53 -24.55
C TYR A 33 4.33 -4.49 -24.59
N GLY A 34 4.26 -5.55 -23.82
CA GLY A 34 5.21 -6.66 -23.91
C GLY A 34 4.43 -7.90 -23.56
N TYR A 35 4.19 -8.79 -24.53
CA TYR A 35 3.62 -10.09 -24.24
C TYR A 35 4.61 -10.86 -23.37
N ASN A 36 4.22 -11.12 -22.15
CA ASN A 36 4.88 -12.10 -21.31
C ASN A 36 3.85 -13.21 -21.12
N GLU A 37 4.16 -14.43 -21.55
CA GLU A 37 3.28 -15.59 -21.45
C GLU A 37 2.71 -15.84 -20.04
N LYS A 38 3.32 -15.24 -19.03
CA LYS A 38 2.92 -15.35 -17.62
C LYS A 38 2.05 -14.19 -17.13
N TYR A 39 2.11 -13.04 -17.79
CA TYR A 39 1.34 -11.83 -17.48
C TYR A 39 1.07 -11.10 -18.79
N ASP A 40 -0.18 -10.82 -19.07
CA ASP A 40 -0.56 -10.02 -20.23
C ASP A 40 -0.14 -8.56 -20.04
N PHE A 41 1.13 -8.29 -20.35
CA PHE A 41 1.62 -6.93 -20.41
C PHE A 41 1.18 -6.30 -21.71
N VAL A 42 0.40 -5.25 -21.62
CA VAL A 42 -0.06 -4.54 -22.79
C VAL A 42 0.50 -3.13 -22.79
N ASN A 43 1.22 -2.81 -23.85
CA ASN A 43 1.58 -1.43 -24.14
C ASN A 43 0.40 -0.76 -24.83
N ILE A 44 -0.22 0.18 -24.16
CA ILE A 44 -1.37 0.91 -24.70
C ILE A 44 -0.91 2.30 -25.03
N SER A 45 0.00 2.50 -25.95
CA SER A 45 0.45 3.85 -26.13
C SER A 45 0.29 4.38 -27.52
N LYS A 46 -0.54 5.41 -27.63
CA LYS A 46 -0.23 6.57 -28.45
C LYS A 46 0.77 7.53 -27.77
N ASN A 47 0.98 7.46 -26.47
CA ASN A 47 1.72 8.44 -25.65
C ASN A 47 2.76 7.81 -24.72
N GLY A 48 3.25 6.61 -25.01
CA GLY A 48 4.27 5.96 -24.17
C GLY A 48 3.81 5.53 -22.77
N GLN A 49 2.51 5.41 -22.51
CA GLN A 49 1.98 4.95 -21.22
C GLN A 49 1.97 3.44 -21.13
N VAL A 50 2.35 2.89 -19.98
CA VAL A 50 2.48 1.46 -19.72
C VAL A 50 1.45 0.98 -18.75
N GLY A 51 0.81 -0.14 -19.01
CA GLY A 51 -0.11 -0.79 -18.10
C GLY A 51 0.02 -2.30 -18.14
N LEU A 52 -0.44 -2.91 -17.09
CA LEU A 52 -0.51 -4.34 -16.94
C LEU A 52 -1.97 -4.76 -16.93
N ILE A 53 -2.35 -5.60 -17.88
CA ILE A 53 -3.61 -6.33 -17.86
C ILE A 53 -3.34 -7.71 -17.28
N ILE A 54 -4.11 -8.09 -16.30
CA ILE A 54 -3.82 -9.27 -15.49
C ILE A 54 -4.85 -10.39 -15.60
N ASN A 55 -5.92 -10.18 -16.33
CA ASN A 55 -6.87 -11.23 -16.65
C ASN A 55 -7.71 -10.93 -17.90
N ILE A 56 -8.45 -11.94 -18.39
CA ILE A 56 -9.34 -11.82 -19.54
C ILE A 56 -10.50 -10.84 -19.36
N ASN A 57 -10.82 -10.46 -18.13
CA ASN A 57 -11.85 -9.46 -17.83
C ASN A 57 -11.31 -8.03 -17.85
N GLY A 58 -10.05 -7.84 -18.23
CA GLY A 58 -9.43 -6.55 -18.40
C GLY A 58 -9.11 -5.82 -17.09
N LEU A 59 -8.90 -6.54 -15.98
CA LEU A 59 -8.32 -5.93 -14.78
C LEU A 59 -6.92 -5.44 -15.09
N ALA A 60 -6.68 -4.16 -14.85
CA ALA A 60 -5.43 -3.53 -15.23
C ALA A 60 -4.95 -2.51 -14.21
N ILE A 61 -3.64 -2.29 -14.18
CA ILE A 61 -3.02 -1.18 -13.45
C ILE A 61 -2.15 -0.34 -14.38
N GLY A 62 -2.12 0.98 -14.11
CA GLY A 62 -1.12 1.86 -14.69
C GLY A 62 0.17 1.78 -13.88
N LEU A 63 1.29 1.65 -14.57
CA LEU A 63 2.60 1.62 -13.95
C LEU A 63 3.24 3.01 -14.00
N PRO A 64 4.01 3.43 -12.99
CA PRO A 64 4.80 4.64 -13.07
C PRO A 64 5.85 4.53 -14.17
N VAL A 65 6.33 5.68 -14.65
CA VAL A 65 7.38 5.70 -15.68
C VAL A 65 8.61 4.95 -15.18
N LYS A 66 9.05 3.98 -15.98
CA LYS A 66 10.28 3.27 -15.68
C LYS A 66 11.48 4.21 -15.77
N PRO A 67 12.30 4.33 -14.72
CA PRO A 67 13.52 5.14 -14.77
C PRO A 67 14.46 4.68 -15.87
N LYS A 68 15.11 5.62 -16.56
CA LYS A 68 16.10 5.29 -17.61
C LYS A 68 17.29 4.51 -17.03
N ASN A 69 17.74 4.92 -15.85
CA ASN A 69 18.88 4.33 -15.17
C ASN A 69 18.41 3.70 -13.87
N ILE A 70 18.26 2.38 -13.85
CA ILE A 70 18.03 1.63 -12.64
C ILE A 70 19.37 1.05 -12.20
N PHE A 71 19.74 1.33 -10.95
CA PHE A 71 21.01 0.86 -10.40
C PHE A 71 21.07 -0.67 -10.46
N LYS A 72 22.04 -1.19 -11.17
CA LYS A 72 22.30 -2.62 -11.27
C LYS A 72 23.15 -3.05 -10.09
N ARG A 73 22.55 -3.73 -9.14
CA ARG A 73 23.26 -4.37 -8.06
C ARG A 73 23.78 -5.72 -8.51
N SER A 74 25.00 -6.05 -8.10
CA SER A 74 25.54 -7.40 -8.25
C SER A 74 24.96 -8.29 -7.14
N ASP A 75 23.78 -8.82 -7.34
CA ASP A 75 23.16 -9.70 -6.37
C ASP A 75 23.72 -11.11 -6.50
N LYS A 76 24.23 -11.60 -5.41
CA LYS A 76 25.06 -12.81 -5.43
C LYS A 76 24.30 -14.08 -5.06
N LYS A 77 23.04 -14.01 -4.60
CA LYS A 77 22.48 -15.17 -3.88
C LYS A 77 21.09 -15.64 -4.28
N SER A 78 20.28 -14.85 -4.97
CA SER A 78 18.88 -15.22 -5.21
C SER A 78 18.29 -14.49 -6.41
N ASN A 79 17.48 -15.19 -7.20
CA ASN A 79 16.68 -14.61 -8.28
C ASN A 79 15.47 -13.81 -7.75
N GLN A 80 15.28 -13.76 -6.44
CA GLN A 80 14.14 -13.12 -5.78
C GLN A 80 14.67 -12.43 -4.54
N TYR A 81 14.97 -11.14 -4.66
CA TYR A 81 15.66 -10.41 -3.62
C TYR A 81 15.08 -9.01 -3.42
N TRP A 82 14.97 -8.59 -2.15
CA TRP A 82 14.70 -7.22 -1.75
C TRP A 82 15.76 -6.78 -0.75
N GLU A 83 16.50 -5.72 -1.09
CA GLU A 83 17.36 -5.10 -0.11
C GLU A 83 16.63 -3.94 0.56
N ARG A 84 16.28 -4.18 1.80
CA ARG A 84 15.68 -3.16 2.63
C ARG A 84 16.72 -2.08 2.96
N HIS A 85 16.40 -0.85 2.66
CA HIS A 85 17.19 0.28 3.12
C HIS A 85 16.71 0.72 4.52
N GLN A 86 17.65 1.21 5.33
CA GLN A 86 17.33 1.71 6.65
C GLN A 86 16.83 3.15 6.55
N CYS A 87 15.90 3.51 7.42
CA CYS A 87 15.55 4.91 7.63
C CYS A 87 16.82 5.67 8.05
N PRO A 88 17.10 6.84 7.48
CA PRO A 88 18.25 7.66 7.89
C PRO A 88 18.29 7.86 9.40
N VAL A 89 19.46 7.72 9.99
CA VAL A 89 19.63 7.74 11.46
C VAL A 89 19.09 9.02 12.08
N GLU A 90 19.22 10.15 11.40
CA GLU A 90 18.70 11.43 11.89
C GLU A 90 17.17 11.42 11.94
N LEU A 91 16.49 10.85 10.93
CA LEU A 91 15.03 10.72 10.91
C LEU A 91 14.51 9.65 11.87
N SER A 92 15.26 8.57 12.06
CA SER A 92 14.85 7.48 12.96
C SER A 92 14.80 7.90 14.44
N LYS A 93 15.46 9.00 14.81
CA LYS A 93 15.41 9.59 16.16
C LYS A 93 14.17 10.44 16.41
N ILE A 94 13.42 10.78 15.37
CA ILE A 94 12.19 11.55 15.47
C ILE A 94 11.03 10.57 15.70
N ASN A 95 10.32 10.75 16.81
CA ASN A 95 9.28 9.82 17.25
C ASN A 95 7.86 10.26 16.88
N SER A 96 7.67 11.54 16.51
CA SER A 96 6.36 12.09 16.20
C SER A 96 6.41 13.29 15.27
N ILE A 97 5.28 13.58 14.63
CA ILE A 97 5.11 14.77 13.80
C ILE A 97 5.29 16.07 14.62
N PHE A 98 4.92 16.08 15.89
CA PHE A 98 5.12 17.21 16.78
C PHE A 98 6.61 17.52 17.00
N GLN A 99 7.44 16.50 17.09
CA GLN A 99 8.89 16.67 17.20
C GLN A 99 9.45 17.18 15.87
N TRP A 100 9.00 16.65 14.72
CA TRP A 100 9.36 17.13 13.40
C TRP A 100 9.02 18.62 13.22
N ASN A 101 7.81 19.04 13.65
CA ASN A 101 7.37 20.41 13.50
C ASN A 101 8.26 21.41 14.24
N LYS A 102 8.93 20.98 15.32
CA LYS A 102 9.89 21.80 16.09
C LYS A 102 11.29 21.84 15.48
N MET A 103 11.60 21.04 14.46
CA MET A 103 12.91 21.07 13.80
C MET A 103 13.11 22.35 12.99
N SER A 104 14.37 22.76 12.81
CA SER A 104 14.72 23.93 12.00
C SER A 104 14.33 23.73 10.54
N SER A 105 14.09 24.84 9.83
CA SER A 105 13.80 24.81 8.39
C SER A 105 14.92 24.16 7.58
N VAL A 106 16.17 24.39 7.97
CA VAL A 106 17.34 23.78 7.32
C VAL A 106 17.32 22.26 7.48
N PHE A 107 16.98 21.74 8.66
CA PHE A 107 16.86 20.31 8.89
C PHE A 107 15.71 19.71 8.07
N LYS A 108 14.57 20.38 8.05
CA LYS A 108 13.40 19.92 7.25
C LYS A 108 13.73 19.89 5.76
N SER A 109 14.34 20.95 5.22
CA SER A 109 14.72 21.00 3.79
C SER A 109 15.70 19.91 3.39
N LYS A 110 16.57 19.47 4.30
CA LYS A 110 17.50 18.35 4.05
C LYS A 110 16.77 17.03 3.79
N TRP A 111 15.62 16.81 4.44
CA TRP A 111 14.99 15.50 4.48
C TRP A 111 13.63 15.41 3.79
N ILE A 112 13.05 16.55 3.38
CA ILE A 112 11.72 16.57 2.80
C ILE A 112 11.65 15.72 1.52
N ASP A 113 12.63 15.83 0.63
CA ASP A 113 12.69 15.07 -0.63
C ASP A 113 12.75 13.55 -0.38
N TYR A 114 13.47 13.13 0.67
CA TYR A 114 13.49 11.73 1.06
C TYR A 114 12.11 11.26 1.52
N ILE A 115 11.44 12.03 2.38
CA ILE A 115 10.12 11.71 2.91
C ILE A 115 9.09 11.65 1.75
N GLU A 116 9.08 12.64 0.87
CA GLU A 116 8.20 12.67 -0.30
C GLU A 116 8.45 11.46 -1.22
N THR A 117 9.72 11.12 -1.46
CA THR A 117 10.08 9.94 -2.25
C THR A 117 9.55 8.64 -1.62
N GLU A 118 9.56 8.53 -0.30
CA GLU A 118 9.03 7.36 0.40
C GLU A 118 7.48 7.29 0.30
N PHE A 119 6.78 8.43 0.35
CA PHE A 119 5.35 8.50 0.08
C PHE A 119 5.03 8.13 -1.38
N ASP A 120 5.79 8.64 -2.35
CA ASP A 120 5.61 8.31 -3.77
C ASP A 120 5.79 6.81 -4.02
N LYS A 121 6.81 6.18 -3.44
CA LYS A 121 7.01 4.73 -3.55
C LYS A 121 5.88 3.94 -2.91
N ARG A 122 5.33 4.44 -1.81
CA ARG A 122 4.21 3.82 -1.11
C ARG A 122 2.89 3.96 -1.87
N ASP A 123 2.69 5.04 -2.63
CA ASP A 123 1.50 5.26 -3.46
C ASP A 123 1.63 4.62 -4.84
N GLU A 124 2.72 4.90 -5.55
CA GLU A 124 2.89 4.54 -6.95
C GLU A 124 3.63 3.23 -7.18
N GLY A 125 4.33 2.73 -6.15
CA GLY A 125 5.22 1.59 -6.27
C GLY A 125 6.63 1.98 -6.70
N TYR A 126 7.44 0.96 -6.97
CA TYR A 126 8.86 1.14 -7.15
C TYR A 126 9.43 0.20 -8.22
N TRP A 127 10.28 0.77 -9.08
CA TRP A 127 11.08 0.02 -10.03
C TRP A 127 12.47 -0.24 -9.46
N TYR A 128 12.90 -1.47 -9.46
CA TYR A 128 14.25 -1.83 -9.01
C TYR A 128 14.84 -2.96 -9.85
N TYR A 129 16.13 -3.17 -9.67
CA TYR A 129 16.84 -4.25 -10.35
C TYR A 129 16.90 -5.48 -9.44
N ASN A 130 16.17 -6.51 -9.82
CA ASN A 130 16.09 -7.75 -9.09
C ASN A 130 16.83 -8.84 -9.88
N ASN A 131 18.06 -9.10 -9.48
CA ASN A 131 18.93 -10.15 -10.03
C ASN A 131 18.81 -10.36 -11.55
N GLY A 132 19.36 -9.44 -12.31
CA GLY A 132 19.35 -9.48 -13.77
C GLY A 132 18.10 -8.94 -14.45
N LYS A 133 17.03 -8.60 -13.69
CA LYS A 133 15.73 -8.23 -14.23
C LYS A 133 15.20 -6.94 -13.62
N VAL A 134 14.81 -6.02 -14.47
CA VAL A 134 14.08 -4.82 -14.00
C VAL A 134 12.69 -5.25 -13.57
N THR A 135 12.37 -5.01 -12.32
CA THR A 135 11.15 -5.48 -11.65
C THR A 135 10.37 -4.30 -11.09
N TYR A 136 9.06 -4.32 -11.28
CA TYR A 136 8.14 -3.39 -10.65
C TYR A 136 7.43 -4.08 -9.48
N ILE A 137 7.31 -3.35 -8.36
CA ILE A 137 6.45 -3.69 -7.24
C ILE A 137 5.46 -2.55 -6.98
N THR A 138 4.24 -2.90 -6.61
CA THR A 138 3.19 -1.92 -6.30
C THR A 138 3.50 -1.19 -4.99
N GLY A 139 2.81 -0.09 -4.73
CA GLY A 139 2.96 0.66 -3.47
C GLY A 139 2.64 -0.17 -2.23
N SER A 140 1.57 -0.99 -2.28
CA SER A 140 1.24 -1.93 -1.19
C SER A 140 2.35 -2.97 -0.99
N HIS A 141 2.95 -3.48 -2.09
CA HIS A 141 4.06 -4.42 -1.98
C HIS A 141 5.33 -3.75 -1.45
N TYR A 142 5.59 -2.50 -1.86
CA TYR A 142 6.69 -1.71 -1.30
C TYR A 142 6.53 -1.51 0.21
N MET A 143 5.34 -1.12 0.66
CA MET A 143 5.01 -1.00 2.08
C MET A 143 5.26 -2.31 2.83
N TYR A 144 4.83 -3.43 2.26
CA TYR A 144 5.04 -4.75 2.85
C TYR A 144 6.51 -5.12 2.97
N LEU A 145 7.31 -4.97 1.91
CA LEU A 145 8.72 -5.35 1.90
C LEU A 145 9.59 -4.40 2.72
N GLN A 146 9.33 -3.09 2.63
CA GLN A 146 10.21 -2.06 3.18
C GLN A 146 9.88 -1.74 4.64
N TRP A 147 8.60 -1.64 4.99
CA TRP A 147 8.17 -1.06 6.25
C TRP A 147 7.41 -2.01 7.16
N THR A 148 7.02 -3.19 6.69
CA THR A 148 6.29 -4.16 7.51
C THR A 148 7.25 -5.10 8.22
N ASN A 149 7.13 -5.18 9.54
CA ASN A 149 7.79 -6.22 10.32
C ASN A 149 6.92 -7.47 10.39
N ILE A 150 7.57 -8.62 10.31
CA ILE A 150 6.97 -9.93 10.57
C ILE A 150 7.62 -10.57 11.79
N ASP A 151 7.12 -11.72 12.25
CA ASP A 151 7.61 -12.37 13.48
C ASP A 151 9.13 -12.62 13.50
N VAL A 152 9.71 -12.88 12.32
CA VAL A 152 11.13 -13.20 12.15
C VAL A 152 11.94 -12.07 11.52
N GLY A 153 11.49 -10.82 11.66
CA GLY A 153 12.17 -9.65 11.10
C GLY A 153 11.37 -8.98 9.99
N TYR A 154 11.81 -9.08 8.75
CA TYR A 154 11.17 -8.45 7.59
C TYR A 154 10.89 -9.48 6.51
N PRO A 155 9.83 -9.26 5.69
CA PRO A 155 9.53 -10.17 4.61
C PRO A 155 10.58 -10.08 3.49
N ASP A 156 10.88 -11.22 2.90
CA ASP A 156 11.64 -11.31 1.66
C ASP A 156 10.75 -11.13 0.44
N PHE A 157 11.36 -10.72 -0.66
CA PHE A 157 10.67 -10.69 -1.95
C PHE A 157 10.32 -12.11 -2.39
N ARG A 158 9.04 -12.28 -2.77
CA ARG A 158 8.52 -13.50 -3.41
C ARG A 158 7.68 -13.11 -4.61
N GLU A 159 7.90 -13.75 -5.74
CA GLU A 159 7.14 -13.47 -6.97
C GLU A 159 5.64 -13.71 -6.77
N ALA A 160 5.24 -14.73 -6.01
CA ALA A 160 3.84 -14.98 -5.68
C ALA A 160 3.19 -13.79 -4.92
N ASN A 161 3.93 -13.15 -4.00
CA ASN A 161 3.44 -11.96 -3.30
C ASN A 161 3.35 -10.77 -4.26
N ARG A 162 4.32 -10.62 -5.18
CA ARG A 162 4.28 -9.56 -6.19
C ARG A 162 3.04 -9.68 -7.07
N ILE A 163 2.73 -10.88 -7.53
CA ILE A 163 1.52 -11.17 -8.32
C ILE A 163 0.28 -10.81 -7.50
N PHE A 164 0.20 -11.26 -6.25
CA PHE A 164 -0.92 -10.94 -5.36
C PHE A 164 -1.14 -9.42 -5.26
N PHE A 165 -0.10 -8.65 -4.99
CA PHE A 165 -0.22 -7.20 -4.85
C PHE A 165 -0.55 -6.50 -6.17
N ILE A 166 -0.09 -7.00 -7.31
CA ILE A 166 -0.49 -6.50 -8.63
C ILE A 166 -1.99 -6.72 -8.86
N TYR A 167 -2.50 -7.91 -8.59
CA TYR A 167 -3.93 -8.22 -8.68
C TYR A 167 -4.74 -7.35 -7.73
N TRP A 168 -4.28 -7.18 -6.53
CA TRP A 168 -4.93 -6.34 -5.54
C TRP A 168 -5.03 -4.87 -5.99
N GLU A 169 -3.95 -4.30 -6.50
CA GLU A 169 -3.98 -2.94 -7.06
C GLU A 169 -4.96 -2.82 -8.25
N ALA A 170 -5.01 -3.82 -9.10
CA ALA A 170 -5.94 -3.83 -10.21
C ALA A 170 -7.41 -3.93 -9.75
N CYS A 171 -7.69 -4.77 -8.75
CA CYS A 171 -9.03 -4.85 -8.14
C CYS A 171 -9.44 -3.51 -7.53
N LYS A 172 -8.54 -2.82 -6.83
CA LYS A 172 -8.80 -1.49 -6.27
C LYS A 172 -9.02 -0.41 -7.35
N ALA A 173 -8.36 -0.54 -8.48
CA ALA A 173 -8.47 0.41 -9.59
C ALA A 173 -9.76 0.25 -10.41
N ASP A 174 -10.36 -0.92 -10.41
CA ASP A 174 -11.54 -1.24 -11.20
C ASP A 174 -12.82 -1.10 -10.36
N LYS A 175 -13.69 -0.14 -10.75
CA LYS A 175 -14.96 0.12 -10.05
C LYS A 175 -15.96 -1.05 -10.15
N ARG A 176 -15.79 -1.98 -11.06
CA ARG A 176 -16.60 -3.18 -11.18
C ARG A 176 -16.23 -4.25 -10.16
N CYS A 177 -15.05 -4.12 -9.56
CA CYS A 177 -14.51 -5.09 -8.62
C CYS A 177 -14.84 -4.67 -7.18
N PHE A 178 -15.61 -5.47 -6.49
CA PHE A 178 -15.96 -5.22 -5.07
C PHE A 178 -14.98 -5.84 -4.09
N GLY A 179 -14.09 -6.70 -4.55
CA GLY A 179 -13.11 -7.35 -3.71
C GLY A 179 -12.33 -8.43 -4.43
N MET A 180 -11.45 -9.09 -3.72
CA MET A 180 -10.63 -10.17 -4.23
C MET A 180 -10.65 -11.36 -3.26
N SER A 181 -11.04 -12.53 -3.75
CA SER A 181 -10.85 -13.79 -3.05
C SER A 181 -9.50 -14.39 -3.41
N TYR A 182 -8.72 -14.74 -2.39
CA TYR A 182 -7.38 -15.30 -2.57
C TYR A 182 -7.26 -16.70 -1.95
N LEU A 183 -7.19 -17.69 -2.79
CA LEU A 183 -6.89 -19.05 -2.37
C LEU A 183 -5.39 -19.20 -2.14
N LYS A 184 -5.03 -19.58 -0.95
CA LYS A 184 -3.63 -19.65 -0.51
C LYS A 184 -3.29 -20.99 0.12
N ILE A 185 -2.05 -21.40 -0.02
CA ILE A 185 -1.50 -22.49 0.79
C ILE A 185 -1.25 -22.00 2.21
N ARG A 186 -1.28 -22.90 3.17
CA ARG A 186 -0.92 -22.61 4.56
C ARG A 186 0.51 -22.04 4.62
N ARG A 187 0.73 -21.04 5.49
CA ARG A 187 2.02 -20.33 5.69
C ARG A 187 2.50 -19.51 4.48
N SER A 188 1.59 -19.08 3.60
CA SER A 188 1.92 -18.16 2.49
C SER A 188 2.34 -16.76 2.93
N GLY A 189 2.10 -16.37 4.20
CA GLY A 189 2.35 -15.02 4.71
C GLY A 189 1.17 -14.05 4.52
N PHE A 190 0.03 -14.53 4.04
CA PHE A 190 -1.13 -13.70 3.72
C PHE A 190 -1.60 -12.83 4.89
N SER A 191 -1.68 -13.38 6.10
CA SER A 191 -2.13 -12.62 7.28
C SER A 191 -1.25 -11.37 7.55
N PHE A 192 0.06 -11.45 7.26
CA PHE A 192 0.93 -10.27 7.31
C PHE A 192 0.76 -9.33 6.12
N MET A 193 0.47 -9.84 4.92
CA MET A 193 0.15 -8.99 3.76
C MET A 193 -1.16 -8.24 4.00
N GLY A 194 -2.19 -8.92 4.51
CA GLY A 194 -3.46 -8.30 4.89
C GLY A 194 -3.30 -7.26 6.00
N ALA A 195 -2.58 -7.58 7.07
CA ALA A 195 -2.28 -6.65 8.15
C ALA A 195 -1.49 -5.41 7.66
N SER A 196 -0.51 -5.61 6.77
CA SER A 196 0.23 -4.53 6.13
C SER A 196 -0.69 -3.62 5.32
N GLU A 197 -1.64 -4.18 4.57
CA GLU A 197 -2.59 -3.39 3.78
C GLU A 197 -3.59 -2.65 4.67
N CYS A 198 -4.05 -3.23 5.78
CA CYS A 198 -4.86 -2.51 6.77
C CYS A 198 -4.12 -1.25 7.26
N VAL A 199 -2.85 -1.39 7.66
CA VAL A 199 -2.04 -0.27 8.11
C VAL A 199 -1.76 0.70 6.96
N ASN A 200 -1.45 0.19 5.77
CA ASN A 200 -1.19 1.00 4.59
C ASN A 200 -2.39 1.92 4.28
N LYS A 201 -3.59 1.37 4.25
CA LYS A 201 -4.80 2.14 3.97
C LYS A 201 -5.20 3.03 5.13
N GLY A 202 -5.18 2.51 6.36
CA GLY A 202 -5.59 3.25 7.55
C GLY A 202 -4.69 4.44 7.87
N THR A 203 -3.44 4.45 7.44
CA THR A 203 -2.50 5.57 7.66
C THR A 203 -2.39 6.54 6.49
N LEU A 204 -3.15 6.36 5.40
CA LEU A 204 -3.19 7.27 4.24
C LEU A 204 -4.58 7.86 3.99
N ALA A 205 -5.64 7.18 4.39
CA ALA A 205 -7.01 7.59 4.12
C ALA A 205 -7.51 8.57 5.19
N LYS A 206 -8.39 9.48 4.79
CA LYS A 206 -9.16 10.37 5.68
C LYS A 206 -10.59 9.88 5.80
N ASP A 207 -11.23 10.15 6.96
CA ASP A 207 -12.64 9.88 7.26
C ASP A 207 -13.05 8.45 6.88
N SER A 208 -12.23 7.47 7.27
CA SER A 208 -12.35 6.12 6.76
C SER A 208 -12.27 5.06 7.86
N ARG A 209 -12.81 3.89 7.56
CA ARG A 209 -12.69 2.72 8.44
C ARG A 209 -12.09 1.52 7.67
N VAL A 210 -11.18 0.83 8.34
CA VAL A 210 -10.60 -0.44 7.88
C VAL A 210 -11.04 -1.53 8.84
N GLY A 211 -11.79 -2.51 8.34
CA GLY A 211 -12.35 -3.61 9.13
C GLY A 211 -11.53 -4.90 8.99
N ILE A 212 -11.52 -5.68 10.06
CA ILE A 212 -10.86 -6.98 10.09
C ILE A 212 -11.85 -8.03 10.59
N LEU A 213 -12.01 -9.08 9.79
CA LEU A 213 -12.69 -10.32 10.16
C LEU A 213 -11.72 -11.50 10.02
N SER A 214 -12.04 -12.58 10.69
CA SER A 214 -11.34 -13.85 10.53
C SER A 214 -12.32 -15.00 10.79
N LYS A 215 -11.88 -16.23 10.79
CA LYS A 215 -12.70 -17.39 11.10
C LYS A 215 -13.50 -17.25 12.40
N THR A 216 -12.90 -16.65 13.41
CA THR A 216 -13.55 -16.29 14.69
C THR A 216 -13.15 -14.89 15.13
N GLY A 217 -13.95 -14.29 16.04
CA GLY A 217 -13.58 -12.99 16.63
C GLY A 217 -12.26 -13.04 17.40
N ALA A 218 -11.94 -14.17 18.03
CA ALA A 218 -10.65 -14.36 18.70
C ALA A 218 -9.48 -14.32 17.71
N ASP A 219 -9.63 -14.92 16.53
CA ASP A 219 -8.62 -14.90 15.46
C ASP A 219 -8.51 -13.51 14.85
N ALA A 220 -9.63 -12.81 14.62
CA ALA A 220 -9.64 -11.42 14.15
C ALA A 220 -8.92 -10.50 15.15
N LYS A 221 -9.22 -10.63 16.45
CA LYS A 221 -8.53 -9.91 17.52
C LYS A 221 -7.03 -10.19 17.51
N LYS A 222 -6.64 -11.46 17.38
CA LYS A 222 -5.23 -11.85 17.32
C LYS A 222 -4.53 -11.29 16.10
N LEU A 223 -5.17 -11.30 14.92
CA LEU A 223 -4.63 -10.65 13.72
C LEU A 223 -4.39 -9.15 13.96
N PHE A 224 -5.34 -8.48 14.62
CA PHE A 224 -5.22 -7.06 14.97
C PHE A 224 -4.09 -6.81 15.98
N THR A 225 -4.11 -7.48 17.15
CA THR A 225 -3.16 -7.21 18.25
C THR A 225 -1.74 -7.65 17.94
N ASP A 226 -1.57 -8.78 17.24
CA ASP A 226 -0.25 -9.38 17.04
C ASP A 226 0.42 -8.96 15.73
N LYS A 227 -0.36 -8.43 14.77
CA LYS A 227 0.19 -8.02 13.47
C LYS A 227 -0.09 -6.55 13.14
N VAL A 228 -1.34 -6.11 13.12
CA VAL A 228 -1.68 -4.75 12.70
C VAL A 228 -1.09 -3.70 13.66
N VAL A 229 -1.31 -3.83 14.95
CA VAL A 229 -0.80 -2.90 15.97
C VAL A 229 0.74 -2.83 15.95
N PRO A 230 1.49 -3.95 15.97
CA PRO A 230 2.94 -3.88 15.88
C PRO A 230 3.48 -3.25 14.59
N ILE A 231 2.83 -3.50 13.44
CA ILE A 231 3.22 -2.88 12.17
C ILE A 231 3.04 -1.36 12.26
N ALA A 232 1.86 -0.88 12.70
CA ALA A 232 1.58 0.54 12.83
C ALA A 232 2.55 1.25 13.80
N ASN A 233 2.86 0.60 14.93
CA ASN A 233 3.75 1.17 15.94
C ASN A 233 5.21 1.29 15.47
N ARG A 234 5.64 0.47 14.53
CA ARG A 234 7.01 0.47 13.99
C ARG A 234 7.21 1.34 12.76
N LEU A 235 6.16 1.98 12.27
CA LEU A 235 6.30 2.94 11.18
C LEU A 235 7.19 4.12 11.58
N PRO A 236 7.97 4.67 10.65
CA PRO A 236 8.69 5.92 10.89
C PRO A 236 7.67 7.05 11.15
N PHE A 237 8.10 8.08 11.86
CA PHE A 237 7.21 9.18 12.27
C PHE A 237 6.43 9.81 11.12
N PHE A 238 7.04 9.90 9.92
CA PHE A 238 6.40 10.51 8.76
C PHE A 238 5.29 9.66 8.14
N PHE A 239 5.24 8.37 8.42
CA PHE A 239 4.13 7.48 8.06
C PHE A 239 3.15 7.24 9.20
N LYS A 240 3.46 7.74 10.38
CA LYS A 240 2.66 7.51 11.58
C LYS A 240 1.74 8.69 11.84
N PRO A 241 0.43 8.58 11.57
CA PRO A 241 -0.51 9.64 11.88
C PRO A 241 -0.62 9.87 13.39
N ILE A 242 -1.23 10.99 13.76
CA ILE A 242 -1.58 11.25 15.17
C ILE A 242 -2.55 10.15 15.61
N GLN A 243 -2.23 9.49 16.70
CA GLN A 243 -3.01 8.39 17.25
C GLN A 243 -3.69 8.81 18.56
N ASP A 244 -4.98 8.51 18.68
CA ASP A 244 -5.74 8.60 19.92
C ASP A 244 -5.68 7.24 20.64
N GLY A 245 -5.51 7.28 21.97
CA GLY A 245 -5.51 6.08 22.81
C GLY A 245 -4.13 5.53 23.15
N MET A 246 -4.12 4.25 23.52
CA MET A 246 -2.92 3.56 24.02
C MET A 246 -2.02 3.07 22.89
N ASP A 247 -0.73 2.92 23.17
CA ASP A 247 0.25 2.35 22.22
C ASP A 247 -0.05 0.87 21.85
N LYS A 248 -0.79 0.15 22.68
CA LYS A 248 -1.17 -1.25 22.47
C LYS A 248 -2.69 -1.42 22.59
N PRO A 249 -3.45 -0.87 21.66
CA PRO A 249 -4.91 -1.01 21.69
C PRO A 249 -5.31 -2.48 21.45
N LYS A 250 -6.44 -2.88 22.05
CA LYS A 250 -6.98 -4.23 21.93
C LYS A 250 -8.19 -4.33 21.00
N THR A 251 -8.81 -3.19 20.69
CA THR A 251 -10.07 -3.14 19.94
C THR A 251 -9.96 -2.33 18.66
N GLU A 252 -9.35 -1.16 18.71
CA GLU A 252 -9.23 -0.26 17.58
C GLU A 252 -7.94 0.56 17.63
N LEU A 253 -7.42 0.92 16.47
CA LEU A 253 -6.43 1.96 16.23
C LEU A 253 -7.17 3.16 15.65
N ALA A 254 -7.25 4.26 16.40
CA ALA A 254 -7.88 5.49 15.94
C ALA A 254 -6.82 6.55 15.62
N PHE A 255 -6.79 6.99 14.38
CA PHE A 255 -5.87 8.02 13.90
C PHE A 255 -6.58 9.38 13.88
N ARG A 256 -6.75 9.96 15.05
CA ARG A 256 -7.38 11.26 15.27
C ARG A 256 -6.67 12.02 16.38
N VAL A 257 -6.92 13.31 16.46
CA VAL A 257 -6.39 14.13 17.55
C VAL A 257 -7.13 13.80 18.85
N PRO A 258 -6.43 13.43 19.95
CA PRO A 258 -7.08 13.13 21.21
C PRO A 258 -7.84 14.33 21.78
N ALA A 259 -9.10 14.15 22.16
CA ALA A 259 -9.94 15.20 22.75
C ALA A 259 -9.33 15.82 24.03
N SER A 260 -8.54 15.04 24.79
CA SER A 260 -7.84 15.51 25.99
C SER A 260 -6.75 16.56 25.73
N LYS A 261 -6.32 16.73 24.48
CA LYS A 261 -5.34 17.76 24.09
C LYS A 261 -6.00 19.09 23.73
N ILE A 262 -7.34 19.12 23.66
CA ILE A 262 -8.11 20.32 23.33
C ILE A 262 -8.36 21.13 24.62
N THR A 263 -7.57 22.17 24.84
CA THR A 263 -7.82 23.13 25.91
C THR A 263 -8.25 24.45 25.30
N LYS A 264 -9.04 25.24 26.07
CA LYS A 264 -9.48 26.59 25.62
C LYS A 264 -8.33 27.51 25.19
N LYS A 265 -7.11 27.28 25.70
CA LYS A 265 -5.92 28.07 25.40
C LYS A 265 -5.29 27.73 24.04
N ASN A 266 -5.43 26.50 23.57
CA ASN A 266 -4.81 26.05 22.32
C ASN A 266 -5.86 25.68 21.26
N MET A 267 -7.11 26.12 21.42
CA MET A 267 -8.21 25.82 20.53
C MET A 267 -7.89 26.17 19.05
N HIS A 268 -7.21 27.31 18.81
CA HIS A 268 -6.79 27.68 17.46
C HIS A 268 -5.65 26.81 16.90
N GLU A 269 -4.70 26.41 17.75
CA GLU A 269 -3.61 25.50 17.35
C GLU A 269 -4.16 24.09 17.11
N VAL A 270 -5.11 23.66 17.94
CA VAL A 270 -5.75 22.36 17.81
C VAL A 270 -6.70 22.31 16.64
N MET A 271 -7.43 23.38 16.30
CA MET A 271 -8.20 23.42 15.06
C MET A 271 -7.32 23.25 13.82
N ASN A 272 -6.09 23.78 13.84
CA ASN A 272 -5.14 23.54 12.78
C ASN A 272 -4.60 22.10 12.80
N GLU A 273 -4.42 21.51 14.00
CA GLU A 273 -4.01 20.10 14.16
C GLU A 273 -5.14 19.13 13.83
N GLU A 274 -6.40 19.45 14.09
CA GLU A 274 -7.58 18.68 13.66
C GLU A 274 -7.70 18.62 12.14
N LEU A 275 -7.31 19.66 11.44
CA LEU A 275 -7.22 19.64 9.97
C LEU A 275 -6.18 18.64 9.46
N ASP A 276 -5.19 18.30 10.26
CA ASP A 276 -4.15 17.31 9.94
C ASP A 276 -4.48 15.91 10.46
N GLY A 277 -5.54 15.72 11.22
CA GLY A 277 -6.06 14.43 11.65
C GLY A 277 -6.59 13.62 10.46
N LEU A 278 -6.41 12.30 10.48
CA LEU A 278 -6.96 11.43 9.44
C LEU A 278 -8.42 11.04 9.71
N ASP A 279 -8.88 11.05 10.96
CA ASP A 279 -10.19 10.54 11.41
C ASP A 279 -10.48 9.13 10.87
N THR A 280 -9.45 8.32 10.84
CA THR A 280 -9.49 6.95 10.31
C THR A 280 -9.30 5.95 11.43
N THR A 281 -10.06 4.88 11.39
CA THR A 281 -10.00 3.80 12.38
C THR A 281 -9.69 2.47 11.72
N ILE A 282 -8.83 1.67 12.36
CA ILE A 282 -8.63 0.25 12.04
C ILE A 282 -9.16 -0.54 13.23
N ASP A 283 -10.14 -1.40 13.01
CA ASP A 283 -10.73 -2.23 14.05
C ASP A 283 -10.98 -3.67 13.60
N TRP A 284 -11.41 -4.50 14.53
CA TRP A 284 -11.85 -5.85 14.26
C TRP A 284 -13.20 -6.11 14.91
N LYS A 285 -13.99 -7.02 14.31
CA LYS A 285 -15.26 -7.46 14.88
C LYS A 285 -15.35 -8.99 14.94
N ASN A 286 -16.32 -9.47 15.73
CA ASN A 286 -16.70 -10.87 15.65
C ASN A 286 -17.23 -11.19 14.27
N THR A 287 -16.98 -12.38 13.79
CA THR A 287 -17.44 -12.83 12.48
C THR A 287 -18.86 -13.38 12.67
N ASP A 288 -19.82 -12.56 12.41
CA ASP A 288 -21.25 -12.87 12.36
C ASP A 288 -21.90 -12.16 11.18
N ASP A 289 -23.13 -12.51 10.87
CA ASP A 289 -23.84 -12.04 9.68
C ASP A 289 -24.06 -10.52 9.65
N ASN A 290 -24.03 -9.85 10.81
CA ASN A 290 -24.23 -8.41 10.93
C ASN A 290 -22.93 -7.62 11.20
N SER A 291 -21.78 -8.27 11.07
CA SER A 291 -20.49 -7.60 11.26
C SER A 291 -20.32 -6.50 10.21
N TYR A 292 -20.07 -5.27 10.66
CA TYR A 292 -19.96 -4.09 9.81
C TYR A 292 -21.21 -3.71 8.99
N ASP A 293 -22.37 -4.27 9.32
CA ASP A 293 -23.61 -3.88 8.65
C ASP A 293 -23.91 -2.39 8.88
N GLY A 294 -24.30 -1.70 7.81
CA GLY A 294 -24.50 -0.25 7.82
C GLY A 294 -23.25 0.62 7.92
N GLU A 295 -22.04 0.04 7.99
CA GLU A 295 -20.79 0.80 8.08
C GLU A 295 -20.12 0.98 6.70
N LYS A 296 -19.62 2.19 6.43
CA LYS A 296 -18.85 2.47 5.24
C LYS A 296 -17.39 2.06 5.46
N LEU A 297 -17.00 0.92 4.93
CA LEU A 297 -15.62 0.45 4.96
C LEU A 297 -14.83 0.90 3.73
N LEU A 298 -13.62 1.38 3.95
CA LEU A 298 -12.63 1.58 2.89
C LEU A 298 -12.01 0.25 2.46
N LEU A 299 -11.76 -0.61 3.44
CA LEU A 299 -11.15 -1.92 3.25
C LEU A 299 -11.72 -2.88 4.31
N LEU A 300 -12.05 -4.09 3.87
CA LEU A 300 -12.31 -5.23 4.74
C LEU A 300 -11.29 -6.33 4.42
N VAL A 301 -10.57 -6.77 5.43
CA VAL A 301 -9.73 -7.97 5.34
C VAL A 301 -10.40 -9.09 6.11
N HIS A 302 -10.77 -10.15 5.39
CA HIS A 302 -11.31 -11.36 6.00
C HIS A 302 -10.30 -12.51 5.80
N ASP A 303 -9.55 -12.86 6.85
CA ASP A 303 -8.59 -13.96 6.82
C ASP A 303 -9.28 -15.27 7.27
N GLU A 304 -9.01 -16.35 6.57
CA GLU A 304 -9.60 -17.67 6.84
C GLU A 304 -11.14 -17.69 6.74
N SER A 305 -11.67 -17.17 5.64
CA SER A 305 -13.12 -17.09 5.36
C SER A 305 -13.75 -18.38 4.85
N GLY A 306 -13.06 -19.51 4.90
CA GLY A 306 -13.54 -20.82 4.41
C GLY A 306 -13.81 -21.82 5.52
#